data_4c33898e958b07780e009034295b8d6b
#
_entry.id   4c33898e958b07780e009034295b8d6b
#
_cell.length_a   1.000
_cell.length_b   1.000
_cell.length_c   1.000
_cell.angle_alpha   90.00
_cell.angle_beta   90.00
_cell.angle_gamma   90.00
#
_symmetry.space_group_name_H-M   'P 1'
#
loop_
_entity.id
_entity.type
_entity.pdbx_description
1 polymer ?
#
loop_
_entity_poly.entity_id
_entity_poly.type
_entity_poly.pdbx_seq_one_letter_code
_entity_poly.pdbx_strand_id
1 'polypeptide(L)'
;YADMREHARRSVSAKLSRPSQRIRQQDSSLGRATAALTEAIRGLLDKIGSEQLSTLGAPMVSANHVWILSGETSRAGAHAMFSGLTMVRPNVHLITEHSSGRDLSGAAPGDAAIVFDFARYRRHTVTAARSAVDLGVHLVAITDGPLSPYAAMTETWCALDIPAIGPFDSSVPSVAIAEMLVAYVARQLQDEARSRIDRTEALWQATEIYWE
;
A
#
# COMPACT_ATOMS: atom_id res chain seq x y z
N TYR A 1 0.03 30.71 -8.46
CA TYR A 1 -0.23 29.71 -9.52
C TYR A 1 1.06 29.23 -10.19
N ALA A 2 2.02 30.13 -10.46
CA ALA A 2 3.34 29.81 -11.02
C ALA A 2 4.18 29.00 -10.03
N ASP A 3 4.14 29.35 -8.76
CA ASP A 3 4.91 28.72 -7.66
C ASP A 3 4.44 27.28 -7.39
N MET A 4 3.14 26.99 -7.48
CA MET A 4 2.60 25.63 -7.38
C MET A 4 3.02 24.75 -8.58
N ARG A 5 3.08 25.31 -9.79
CA ARG A 5 3.55 24.57 -10.97
C ARG A 5 5.05 24.28 -10.93
N GLU A 6 5.83 25.22 -10.42
CA GLU A 6 7.28 25.08 -10.22
C GLU A 6 7.56 24.02 -9.13
N HIS A 7 6.82 24.05 -8.01
CA HIS A 7 6.92 23.06 -6.94
C HIS A 7 6.52 21.67 -7.43
N ALA A 8 5.42 21.53 -8.18
CA ALA A 8 4.99 20.29 -8.80
C ALA A 8 6.01 19.76 -9.81
N ARG A 9 6.60 20.61 -10.64
CA ARG A 9 7.65 20.22 -11.61
C ARG A 9 8.92 19.75 -10.90
N ARG A 10 9.37 20.42 -9.84
CA ARG A 10 10.53 20.01 -9.03
C ARG A 10 10.28 18.68 -8.32
N SER A 11 9.11 18.47 -7.76
CA SER A 11 8.69 17.22 -7.14
C SER A 11 8.68 16.05 -8.14
N VAL A 12 8.11 16.24 -9.33
CA VAL A 12 8.08 15.23 -10.39
C VAL A 12 9.49 14.94 -10.93
N SER A 13 10.31 15.95 -11.15
CA SER A 13 11.69 15.78 -11.62
C SER A 13 12.57 15.05 -10.59
N ALA A 14 12.41 15.34 -9.31
CA ALA A 14 13.12 14.63 -8.23
C ALA A 14 12.68 13.18 -8.11
N LYS A 15 11.37 12.91 -8.23
CA LYS A 15 10.81 11.55 -8.21
C LYS A 15 11.27 10.69 -9.40
N LEU A 16 11.57 11.29 -10.54
CA LEU A 16 12.03 10.59 -11.75
C LEU A 16 13.53 10.40 -11.82
N SER A 17 14.32 11.03 -10.93
CA SER A 17 15.79 10.87 -10.94
C SER A 17 16.20 9.42 -10.68
N ARG A 18 17.21 8.94 -11.45
CA ARG A 18 17.74 7.58 -11.24
C ARG A 18 18.41 7.48 -9.86
N PRO A 19 18.31 6.33 -9.16
CA PRO A 19 18.98 6.12 -7.86
C PRO A 19 20.47 6.46 -7.87
N SER A 20 21.19 6.12 -8.95
CA SER A 20 22.59 6.45 -9.13
C SER A 20 22.90 7.96 -9.22
N GLN A 21 21.95 8.76 -9.72
CA GLN A 21 22.08 10.22 -9.75
C GLN A 21 21.87 10.81 -8.35
N ARG A 22 20.96 10.22 -7.58
CA ARG A 22 20.71 10.63 -6.18
C ARG A 22 21.92 10.43 -5.29
N ILE A 23 22.70 9.35 -5.47
CA ILE A 23 23.97 9.12 -4.73
C ILE A 23 24.92 10.30 -4.88
N ARG A 24 25.01 10.90 -6.08
CA ARG A 24 25.91 12.03 -6.37
C ARG A 24 25.40 13.37 -5.87
N GLN A 25 24.08 13.51 -5.69
CA GLN A 25 23.44 14.79 -5.34
C GLN A 25 23.14 14.94 -3.86
N GLN A 26 23.16 13.84 -3.12
CA GLN A 26 22.83 13.86 -1.69
C GLN A 26 24.08 13.96 -0.83
N ASP A 27 24.17 15.12 -0.21
CA ASP A 27 24.81 15.29 1.08
C ASP A 27 23.90 14.56 2.11
N SER A 28 24.21 13.30 2.36
CA SER A 28 23.40 12.37 3.15
C SER A 28 23.52 12.61 4.65
N SER A 29 23.12 13.81 5.12
CA SER A 29 23.05 14.02 6.55
C SER A 29 21.86 13.26 7.14
N LEU A 30 22.11 12.49 8.21
CA LEU A 30 21.07 11.79 8.99
C LEU A 30 19.93 12.75 9.35
N GLY A 31 20.23 14.00 9.67
CA GLY A 31 19.23 15.02 10.00
C GLY A 31 18.23 15.29 8.88
N ARG A 32 18.65 15.30 7.60
CA ARG A 32 17.74 15.47 6.46
C ARG A 32 16.85 14.23 6.25
N ALA A 33 17.40 13.06 6.38
CA ALA A 33 16.64 11.81 6.30
C ALA A 33 15.57 11.76 7.40
N THR A 34 15.93 12.09 8.64
CA THR A 34 15.00 12.15 9.78
C THR A 34 13.90 13.17 9.52
N ALA A 35 14.24 14.38 9.10
CA ALA A 35 13.26 15.43 8.80
C ALA A 35 12.29 15.02 7.69
N ALA A 36 12.79 14.45 6.61
CA ALA A 36 11.97 14.00 5.48
C ALA A 36 11.00 12.86 5.86
N LEU A 37 11.45 11.89 6.67
CA LEU A 37 10.61 10.82 7.19
C LEU A 37 9.55 11.36 8.15
N THR A 38 9.94 12.21 9.10
CA THR A 38 9.02 12.81 10.05
C THR A 38 7.92 13.59 9.34
N GLU A 39 8.28 14.40 8.34
CA GLU A 39 7.33 15.18 7.56
C GLU A 39 6.37 14.31 6.75
N ALA A 40 6.88 13.25 6.10
CA ALA A 40 6.06 12.33 5.34
C ALA A 40 5.03 11.60 6.23
N ILE A 41 5.44 11.15 7.42
CA ILE A 41 4.53 10.50 8.38
C ILE A 41 3.54 11.52 8.96
N ARG A 42 3.99 12.72 9.34
CA ARG A 42 3.08 13.76 9.80
C ARG A 42 2.03 14.09 8.74
N GLY A 43 2.46 14.32 7.49
CA GLY A 43 1.56 14.61 6.39
C GLY A 43 0.59 13.46 6.07
N LEU A 44 0.98 12.20 6.29
CA LEU A 44 0.09 11.05 6.22
C LEU A 44 -0.98 11.14 7.32
N LEU A 45 -0.58 11.30 8.57
CA LEU A 45 -1.50 11.34 9.73
C LEU A 45 -2.45 12.54 9.67
N ASP A 46 -2.00 13.68 9.18
CA ASP A 46 -2.82 14.88 9.01
C ASP A 46 -3.88 14.72 7.89
N LYS A 47 -3.56 13.94 6.86
CA LYS A 47 -4.48 13.66 5.72
C LYS A 47 -5.45 12.53 6.01
N ILE A 48 -5.02 11.50 6.73
CA ILE A 48 -5.83 10.29 7.01
C ILE A 48 -6.65 10.51 8.27
N GLY A 49 -7.80 11.15 8.12
CA GLY A 49 -8.86 11.16 9.13
C GLY A 49 -9.64 9.84 9.16
N SER A 50 -10.55 9.72 10.14
CA SER A 50 -11.40 8.53 10.29
C SER A 50 -12.26 8.23 9.06
N GLU A 51 -12.74 9.25 8.38
CA GLU A 51 -13.55 9.13 7.15
C GLU A 51 -12.73 8.56 5.99
N GLN A 52 -11.54 9.12 5.73
CA GLN A 52 -10.65 8.61 4.67
C GLN A 52 -10.22 7.18 4.96
N LEU A 53 -9.87 6.86 6.21
CA LEU A 53 -9.50 5.51 6.60
C LEU A 53 -10.67 4.53 6.40
N SER A 54 -11.89 4.96 6.71
CA SER A 54 -13.10 4.19 6.46
C SER A 54 -13.33 3.94 4.98
N THR A 55 -13.23 4.99 4.16
CA THR A 55 -13.40 4.90 2.70
C THR A 55 -12.41 3.89 2.08
N LEU A 56 -11.15 3.94 2.50
CA LEU A 56 -10.12 3.04 2.00
C LEU A 56 -10.26 1.60 2.56
N GLY A 57 -10.69 1.45 3.80
CA GLY A 57 -10.72 0.18 4.51
C GLY A 57 -12.01 -0.62 4.32
N ALA A 58 -13.17 0.04 4.16
CA ALA A 58 -14.47 -0.62 4.07
C ALA A 58 -14.57 -1.69 2.97
N PRO A 59 -14.03 -1.48 1.75
CA PRO A 59 -14.03 -2.53 0.74
C PRO A 59 -13.37 -3.82 1.19
N MET A 60 -12.29 -3.73 1.99
CA MET A 60 -11.59 -4.90 2.50
C MET A 60 -12.30 -5.60 3.67
N VAL A 61 -13.23 -4.94 4.36
CA VAL A 61 -14.07 -5.55 5.38
C VAL A 61 -15.12 -6.46 4.74
N SER A 62 -15.80 -5.98 3.71
CA SER A 62 -16.95 -6.65 3.10
C SER A 62 -16.60 -7.61 1.96
N ALA A 63 -15.37 -7.58 1.43
CA ALA A 63 -14.96 -8.38 0.28
C ALA A 63 -14.99 -9.89 0.56
N ASN A 64 -15.32 -10.70 -0.46
CA ASN A 64 -15.14 -12.15 -0.41
C ASN A 64 -13.65 -12.52 -0.41
N HIS A 65 -12.88 -11.91 -1.33
CA HIS A 65 -11.43 -12.05 -1.43
C HIS A 65 -10.77 -10.67 -1.46
N VAL A 66 -9.58 -10.56 -0.89
CA VAL A 66 -8.73 -9.34 -0.98
C VAL A 66 -7.46 -9.67 -1.75
N TRP A 67 -7.27 -8.94 -2.85
CA TRP A 67 -6.13 -9.08 -3.75
C TRP A 67 -5.15 -7.93 -3.52
N ILE A 68 -3.92 -8.22 -3.13
CA ILE A 68 -2.90 -7.20 -2.82
C ILE A 68 -1.87 -7.17 -3.95
N LEU A 69 -1.73 -6.01 -4.57
CA LEU A 69 -0.81 -5.76 -5.67
C LEU A 69 0.25 -4.73 -5.25
N SER A 70 1.45 -4.84 -5.82
CA SER A 70 2.49 -3.84 -5.57
C SER A 70 3.44 -3.66 -6.75
N GLY A 71 3.92 -2.42 -6.90
CA GLY A 71 5.15 -2.15 -7.63
C GLY A 71 6.38 -2.67 -6.89
N GLU A 72 7.54 -2.66 -7.54
CA GLU A 72 8.81 -3.16 -6.97
C GLU A 72 9.21 -2.44 -5.69
N THR A 73 9.11 -1.11 -5.70
CA THR A 73 9.57 -0.24 -4.60
C THR A 73 8.59 -0.17 -3.44
N SER A 74 7.37 -0.64 -3.63
CA SER A 74 6.27 -0.59 -2.66
C SER A 74 5.91 -1.94 -2.04
N ARG A 75 6.72 -2.96 -2.28
CA ARG A 75 6.52 -4.32 -1.72
C ARG A 75 6.39 -4.33 -0.20
N ALA A 76 7.13 -3.48 0.50
CA ALA A 76 7.09 -3.48 1.96
C ALA A 76 5.70 -3.14 2.51
N GLY A 77 5.01 -2.14 1.94
CA GLY A 77 3.64 -1.80 2.32
C GLY A 77 2.65 -2.94 1.99
N ALA A 78 2.78 -3.54 0.80
CA ALA A 78 1.96 -4.68 0.39
C ALA A 78 2.16 -5.92 1.28
N HIS A 79 3.41 -6.22 1.66
CA HIS A 79 3.71 -7.33 2.58
C HIS A 79 3.21 -7.06 3.99
N ALA A 80 3.35 -5.83 4.52
CA ALA A 80 2.76 -5.46 5.81
C ALA A 80 1.24 -5.62 5.80
N MET A 81 0.59 -5.16 4.72
CA MET A 81 -0.85 -5.33 4.52
C MET A 81 -1.25 -6.81 4.47
N PHE A 82 -0.54 -7.61 3.67
CA PHE A 82 -0.79 -9.06 3.55
C PHE A 82 -0.64 -9.78 4.88
N SER A 83 0.49 -9.57 5.56
CA SER A 83 0.77 -10.19 6.86
C SER A 83 -0.31 -9.86 7.88
N GLY A 84 -0.67 -8.58 8.01
CA GLY A 84 -1.69 -8.15 8.97
C GLY A 84 -3.10 -8.62 8.62
N LEU A 85 -3.52 -8.51 7.34
CA LEU A 85 -4.87 -8.93 6.95
C LEU A 85 -5.08 -10.44 7.07
N THR A 86 -4.08 -11.27 6.78
CA THR A 86 -4.20 -12.73 6.94
C THR A 86 -4.41 -13.16 8.39
N MET A 87 -3.99 -12.34 9.35
CA MET A 87 -4.26 -12.58 10.78
C MET A 87 -5.71 -12.30 11.15
N VAL A 88 -6.36 -11.33 10.51
CA VAL A 88 -7.67 -10.83 10.92
C VAL A 88 -8.83 -11.30 10.03
N ARG A 89 -8.54 -11.78 8.81
CA ARG A 89 -9.56 -12.29 7.89
C ARG A 89 -9.03 -13.41 6.98
N PRO A 90 -9.92 -14.29 6.45
CA PRO A 90 -9.56 -15.27 5.43
C PRO A 90 -9.46 -14.63 4.02
N ASN A 91 -9.06 -15.44 3.05
CA ASN A 91 -9.09 -15.14 1.61
C ASN A 91 -8.33 -13.86 1.23
N VAL A 92 -7.12 -13.71 1.75
CA VAL A 92 -6.20 -12.62 1.40
C VAL A 92 -5.09 -13.18 0.53
N HIS A 93 -4.83 -12.54 -0.61
CA HIS A 93 -3.90 -13.01 -1.64
C HIS A 93 -2.88 -11.91 -1.97
N LEU A 94 -1.60 -12.24 -1.91
CA LEU A 94 -0.54 -11.36 -2.38
C LEU A 94 -0.18 -11.75 -3.81
N ILE A 95 -0.42 -10.85 -4.75
CA ILE A 95 -0.19 -11.10 -6.17
C ILE A 95 1.27 -10.79 -6.52
N THR A 96 1.93 -11.77 -7.14
CA THR A 96 3.28 -11.59 -7.65
C THR A 96 3.27 -11.37 -9.17
N GLU A 97 4.34 -10.76 -9.68
CA GLU A 97 4.47 -10.43 -11.11
C GLU A 97 4.25 -11.65 -12.02
N HIS A 98 4.80 -12.80 -11.63
CA HIS A 98 4.76 -14.02 -12.44
C HIS A 98 3.46 -14.81 -12.31
N SER A 99 2.65 -14.55 -11.30
CA SER A 99 1.43 -15.30 -11.03
C SER A 99 0.14 -14.51 -11.28
N SER A 100 0.23 -13.24 -11.63
CA SER A 100 -0.91 -12.32 -11.67
C SER A 100 -2.08 -12.82 -12.53
N GLY A 101 -1.82 -13.39 -13.72
CA GLY A 101 -2.88 -13.92 -14.57
C GLY A 101 -3.56 -15.16 -13.98
N ARG A 102 -2.79 -16.08 -13.40
CA ARG A 102 -3.34 -17.27 -12.74
C ARG A 102 -4.11 -16.90 -11.48
N ASP A 103 -3.53 -16.04 -10.64
CA ASP A 103 -4.11 -15.70 -9.35
C ASP A 103 -5.40 -14.89 -9.52
N LEU A 104 -5.40 -13.88 -10.41
CA LEU A 104 -6.59 -13.09 -10.72
C LEU A 104 -7.66 -13.83 -11.53
N SER A 105 -7.40 -15.04 -12.04
CA SER A 105 -8.42 -15.84 -12.74
C SER A 105 -9.59 -16.24 -11.81
N GLY A 106 -9.40 -16.20 -10.49
CA GLY A 106 -10.45 -16.43 -9.50
C GLY A 106 -11.13 -15.16 -8.98
N ALA A 107 -10.71 -13.97 -9.46
CA ALA A 107 -11.27 -12.71 -9.01
C ALA A 107 -12.66 -12.44 -9.64
N ALA A 108 -13.57 -11.89 -8.84
CA ALA A 108 -14.98 -11.71 -9.24
C ALA A 108 -15.58 -10.44 -8.58
N PRO A 109 -16.76 -9.99 -9.05
CA PRO A 109 -17.52 -8.96 -8.35
C PRO A 109 -17.80 -9.36 -6.90
N GLY A 110 -17.66 -8.40 -5.99
CA GLY A 110 -17.72 -8.64 -4.53
C GLY A 110 -16.35 -8.86 -3.88
N ASP A 111 -15.28 -8.90 -4.67
CA ASP A 111 -13.90 -8.86 -4.18
C ASP A 111 -13.38 -7.42 -4.10
N ALA A 112 -12.30 -7.23 -3.35
CA ALA A 112 -11.53 -5.99 -3.31
C ALA A 112 -10.07 -6.24 -3.72
N ALA A 113 -9.48 -5.27 -4.40
CA ALA A 113 -8.06 -5.24 -4.64
C ALA A 113 -7.46 -3.98 -4.00
N ILE A 114 -6.28 -4.10 -3.38
CA ILE A 114 -5.52 -2.94 -2.94
C ILE A 114 -4.17 -2.93 -3.64
N VAL A 115 -3.81 -1.80 -4.25
CA VAL A 115 -2.54 -1.62 -4.93
C VAL A 115 -1.68 -0.59 -4.21
N PHE A 116 -0.41 -0.93 -4.00
CA PHE A 116 0.64 -0.03 -3.54
C PHE A 116 1.60 0.19 -4.69
N ASP A 117 1.58 1.37 -5.32
CA ASP A 117 2.53 1.70 -6.38
C ASP A 117 2.69 3.21 -6.52
N PHE A 118 3.93 3.65 -6.67
CA PHE A 118 4.34 5.05 -6.69
C PHE A 118 5.14 5.37 -7.95
N ALA A 119 5.54 6.60 -8.15
CA ALA A 119 6.28 7.08 -9.32
C ALA A 119 7.30 6.05 -9.83
N ARG A 120 7.39 5.88 -11.16
CA ARG A 120 8.03 4.79 -11.89
C ARG A 120 7.21 3.49 -11.86
N TYR A 121 5.90 3.64 -11.97
CA TYR A 121 4.91 2.55 -11.97
C TYR A 121 5.34 1.35 -12.83
N ARG A 122 5.15 0.15 -12.29
CA ARG A 122 5.44 -1.08 -13.00
C ARG A 122 4.30 -1.45 -13.94
N ARG A 123 4.64 -1.68 -15.22
CA ARG A 123 3.66 -2.03 -16.25
C ARG A 123 2.79 -3.22 -15.86
N HIS A 124 3.39 -4.29 -15.32
CA HIS A 124 2.65 -5.48 -14.91
C HIS A 124 1.65 -5.18 -13.78
N THR A 125 2.01 -4.34 -12.80
CA THR A 125 1.11 -3.96 -11.70
C THR A 125 -0.07 -3.14 -12.21
N VAL A 126 0.18 -2.19 -13.11
CA VAL A 126 -0.88 -1.40 -13.76
C VAL A 126 -1.81 -2.28 -14.57
N THR A 127 -1.26 -3.26 -15.33
CA THR A 127 -2.06 -4.20 -16.10
C THR A 127 -2.89 -5.10 -15.20
N ALA A 128 -2.30 -5.66 -14.12
CA ALA A 128 -3.01 -6.49 -13.16
C ALA A 128 -4.15 -5.74 -12.45
N ALA A 129 -3.91 -4.48 -12.02
CA ALA A 129 -4.95 -3.65 -11.42
C ALA A 129 -6.10 -3.37 -12.40
N ARG A 130 -5.80 -3.09 -13.67
CA ARG A 130 -6.82 -2.91 -14.72
C ARG A 130 -7.61 -4.18 -14.93
N SER A 131 -6.96 -5.34 -15.04
CA SER A 131 -7.64 -6.63 -15.16
C SER A 131 -8.57 -6.90 -13.98
N ALA A 132 -8.16 -6.58 -12.75
CA ALA A 132 -9.03 -6.72 -11.59
C ALA A 132 -10.28 -5.83 -11.70
N VAL A 133 -10.12 -4.57 -12.11
CA VAL A 133 -11.27 -3.66 -12.36
C VAL A 133 -12.18 -4.17 -13.46
N ASP A 134 -11.61 -4.67 -14.58
CA ASP A 134 -12.38 -5.24 -15.70
C ASP A 134 -13.18 -6.50 -15.28
N LEU A 135 -12.71 -7.23 -14.27
CA LEU A 135 -13.41 -8.36 -13.64
C LEU A 135 -14.46 -7.93 -12.60
N GLY A 136 -14.66 -6.63 -12.37
CA GLY A 136 -15.62 -6.09 -11.41
C GLY A 136 -15.14 -6.05 -9.97
N VAL A 137 -13.84 -6.20 -9.72
CA VAL A 137 -13.23 -6.08 -8.40
C VAL A 137 -13.14 -4.60 -7.99
N HIS A 138 -13.49 -4.29 -6.75
CA HIS A 138 -13.35 -2.93 -6.21
C HIS A 138 -11.88 -2.59 -5.95
N LEU A 139 -11.32 -1.65 -6.70
CA LEU A 139 -9.92 -1.24 -6.55
C LEU A 139 -9.78 -0.14 -5.50
N VAL A 140 -8.88 -0.34 -4.54
CA VAL A 140 -8.35 0.67 -3.62
C VAL A 140 -6.92 0.98 -4.02
N ALA A 141 -6.54 2.25 -4.18
CA ALA A 141 -5.19 2.58 -4.61
C ALA A 141 -4.45 3.47 -3.60
N ILE A 142 -3.29 3.00 -3.16
CA ILE A 142 -2.31 3.76 -2.38
C ILE A 142 -1.18 4.15 -3.33
N THR A 143 -1.12 5.43 -3.69
CA THR A 143 -0.27 5.92 -4.77
C THR A 143 0.33 7.29 -4.43
N ASP A 144 0.89 8.01 -5.38
CA ASP A 144 1.59 9.28 -5.13
C ASP A 144 0.85 10.52 -5.69
N GLY A 145 -0.35 10.35 -6.23
CA GLY A 145 -1.15 11.50 -6.63
C GLY A 145 -2.16 11.26 -7.75
N PRO A 146 -2.90 12.30 -8.13
CA PRO A 146 -3.99 12.23 -9.10
C PRO A 146 -3.53 11.92 -10.54
N LEU A 147 -2.24 12.05 -10.83
CA LEU A 147 -1.67 11.68 -12.15
C LEU A 147 -1.22 10.22 -12.21
N SER A 148 -1.43 9.48 -11.13
CA SER A 148 -1.19 8.04 -11.11
C SER A 148 -2.14 7.30 -12.07
N PRO A 149 -1.69 6.25 -12.77
CA PRO A 149 -2.58 5.45 -13.59
C PRO A 149 -3.72 4.80 -12.80
N TYR A 150 -3.54 4.60 -11.50
CA TYR A 150 -4.55 4.02 -10.62
C TYR A 150 -5.67 4.98 -10.25
N ALA A 151 -5.38 6.27 -10.10
CA ALA A 151 -6.39 7.31 -9.84
C ALA A 151 -7.40 7.47 -11.00
N ALA A 152 -7.03 7.01 -12.20
CA ALA A 152 -7.96 6.96 -13.34
C ALA A 152 -8.82 5.68 -13.37
N MET A 153 -8.55 4.69 -12.49
CA MET A 153 -9.25 3.41 -12.45
C MET A 153 -10.26 3.32 -11.29
N THR A 154 -10.12 4.17 -10.27
CA THR A 154 -10.97 4.14 -9.08
C THR A 154 -11.07 5.51 -8.41
N GLU A 155 -12.21 5.78 -7.79
CA GLU A 155 -12.38 6.95 -6.91
C GLU A 155 -11.84 6.69 -5.48
N THR A 156 -11.56 5.42 -5.14
CA THR A 156 -11.09 5.00 -3.82
C THR A 156 -9.56 4.97 -3.81
N TRP A 157 -8.93 6.13 -3.60
CA TRP A 157 -7.47 6.22 -3.57
C TRP A 157 -6.94 7.23 -2.55
N CYS A 158 -5.69 7.07 -2.17
CA CYS A 158 -4.96 7.96 -1.28
C CYS A 158 -3.57 8.28 -1.83
N ALA A 159 -3.19 9.56 -1.77
CA ALA A 159 -1.85 10.00 -2.14
C ALA A 159 -0.93 10.02 -0.92
N LEU A 160 0.19 9.32 -1.03
CA LEU A 160 1.28 9.37 -0.07
C LEU A 160 2.45 10.21 -0.58
N ASP A 161 3.07 10.93 0.33
CA ASP A 161 4.36 11.54 0.08
C ASP A 161 5.47 10.52 0.38
N ILE A 162 6.22 10.15 -0.64
CA ILE A 162 7.28 9.13 -0.55
C ILE A 162 8.63 9.82 -0.63
N PRO A 163 9.29 10.08 0.52
CA PRO A 163 10.58 10.74 0.52
C PRO A 163 11.69 9.81 0.03
N ALA A 164 12.65 10.37 -0.68
CA ALA A 164 13.88 9.66 -1.01
C ALA A 164 14.85 9.72 0.18
N ILE A 165 15.24 8.56 0.67
CA ILE A 165 16.26 8.42 1.72
C ILE A 165 17.50 7.82 1.07
N GLY A 166 18.53 8.64 0.89
CA GLY A 166 19.66 8.23 0.08
C GLY A 166 19.23 7.96 -1.38
N PRO A 167 19.70 6.89 -2.01
CA PRO A 167 19.39 6.61 -3.41
C PRO A 167 17.97 6.06 -3.63
N PHE A 168 17.30 5.58 -2.59
CA PHE A 168 16.03 4.88 -2.70
C PHE A 168 14.87 5.64 -2.07
N ASP A 169 13.68 5.34 -2.56
CA ASP A 169 12.44 5.83 -1.97
C ASP A 169 12.16 5.07 -0.67
N SER A 170 11.64 5.78 0.34
CA SER A 170 11.30 5.18 1.63
C SER A 170 10.01 4.37 1.54
N SER A 171 10.02 3.18 2.13
CA SER A 171 8.81 2.37 2.29
C SER A 171 8.02 2.70 3.57
N VAL A 172 8.54 3.55 4.46
CA VAL A 172 7.92 3.82 5.77
C VAL A 172 6.49 4.34 5.66
N PRO A 173 6.16 5.32 4.80
CA PRO A 173 4.78 5.80 4.70
C PRO A 173 3.81 4.72 4.19
N SER A 174 4.25 3.85 3.26
CA SER A 174 3.40 2.76 2.76
C SER A 174 3.15 1.66 3.79
N VAL A 175 4.13 1.37 4.64
CA VAL A 175 3.96 0.46 5.78
C VAL A 175 3.01 1.07 6.81
N ALA A 176 3.19 2.34 7.15
CA ALA A 176 2.34 3.01 8.14
C ALA A 176 0.84 2.99 7.72
N ILE A 177 0.51 3.33 6.48
CA ILE A 177 -0.89 3.26 6.04
C ILE A 177 -1.41 1.82 5.99
N ALA A 178 -0.58 0.85 5.63
CA ALA A 178 -0.97 -0.56 5.64
C ALA A 178 -1.36 -1.02 7.05
N GLU A 179 -0.57 -0.69 8.07
CA GLU A 179 -0.86 -1.00 9.47
C GLU A 179 -2.15 -0.32 9.96
N MET A 180 -2.36 0.95 9.61
CA MET A 180 -3.59 1.68 9.94
C MET A 180 -4.83 1.03 9.31
N LEU A 181 -4.75 0.60 8.06
CA LEU A 181 -5.83 -0.10 7.36
C LEU A 181 -6.10 -1.48 7.97
N VAL A 182 -5.07 -2.24 8.30
CA VAL A 182 -5.22 -3.52 9.02
C VAL A 182 -5.90 -3.33 10.36
N ALA A 183 -5.47 -2.33 11.15
CA ALA A 183 -6.09 -2.01 12.44
C ALA A 183 -7.56 -1.59 12.28
N TYR A 184 -7.89 -0.84 11.22
CA TYR A 184 -9.26 -0.49 10.87
C TYR A 184 -10.09 -1.75 10.57
N VAL A 185 -9.62 -2.62 9.67
CA VAL A 185 -10.33 -3.86 9.29
C VAL A 185 -10.53 -4.77 10.50
N ALA A 186 -9.49 -4.95 11.33
CA ALA A 186 -9.59 -5.75 12.55
C ALA A 186 -10.68 -5.22 13.50
N ARG A 187 -10.76 -3.90 13.66
CA ARG A 187 -11.78 -3.25 14.50
C ARG A 187 -13.19 -3.40 13.93
N GLN A 188 -13.35 -3.42 12.61
CA GLN A 188 -14.66 -3.61 11.98
C GLN A 188 -15.13 -5.07 12.09
N LEU A 189 -14.22 -6.04 11.95
CA LEU A 189 -14.52 -7.47 12.04
C LEU A 189 -14.69 -7.99 13.48
N GLN A 190 -14.24 -7.24 14.50
CA GLN A 190 -14.44 -7.52 15.92
C GLN A 190 -14.21 -8.99 16.32
N ASP A 191 -15.27 -9.70 16.67
CA ASP A 191 -15.21 -11.08 17.17
C ASP A 191 -14.71 -12.09 16.11
N GLU A 192 -14.93 -11.84 14.84
CA GLU A 192 -14.40 -12.67 13.76
C GLU A 192 -12.87 -12.57 13.70
N ALA A 193 -12.34 -11.35 13.75
CA ALA A 193 -10.90 -11.12 13.80
C ALA A 193 -10.28 -11.71 15.05
N ARG A 194 -10.90 -11.49 16.22
CA ARG A 194 -10.45 -12.07 17.49
C ARG A 194 -10.38 -13.59 17.42
N SER A 195 -11.48 -14.25 17.03
CA SER A 195 -11.55 -15.72 16.95
C SER A 195 -10.50 -16.29 15.99
N ARG A 196 -10.18 -15.56 14.92
CA ARG A 196 -9.14 -15.97 13.97
C ARG A 196 -7.75 -15.83 14.56
N ILE A 197 -7.45 -14.72 15.25
CA ILE A 197 -6.18 -14.51 15.94
C ILE A 197 -5.97 -15.60 16.99
N ASP A 198 -6.95 -15.82 17.88
CA ASP A 198 -6.87 -16.82 18.94
C ASP A 198 -6.60 -18.24 18.38
N ARG A 199 -7.24 -18.58 17.25
CA ARG A 199 -7.00 -19.87 16.57
C ARG A 199 -5.60 -19.96 15.98
N THR A 200 -5.08 -18.86 15.42
CA THR A 200 -3.73 -18.82 14.88
C THR A 200 -2.69 -18.96 16.00
N GLU A 201 -2.88 -18.24 17.11
CA GLU A 201 -2.04 -18.34 18.31
C GLU A 201 -2.01 -19.78 18.87
N ALA A 202 -3.17 -20.41 18.97
CA ALA A 202 -3.27 -21.80 19.42
C ALA A 202 -2.49 -22.78 18.51
N LEU A 203 -2.53 -22.58 17.19
CA LEU A 203 -1.76 -23.36 16.23
C LEU A 203 -0.25 -23.11 16.37
N TRP A 204 0.16 -21.87 16.57
CA TRP A 204 1.56 -21.54 16.81
C TRP A 204 2.12 -22.13 18.08
N GLN A 205 1.34 -22.12 19.17
CA GLN A 205 1.69 -22.80 20.41
C GLN A 205 1.81 -24.32 20.21
N ALA A 206 0.84 -24.94 19.52
CA ALA A 206 0.85 -26.40 19.27
C ALA A 206 2.01 -26.83 18.33
N THR A 207 2.55 -25.94 17.52
CA THR A 207 3.67 -26.22 16.61
C THR A 207 5.01 -25.68 17.10
N GLU A 208 5.06 -25.17 18.34
CA GLU A 208 6.29 -24.63 18.98
C GLU A 208 7.03 -23.63 18.07
N ILE A 209 6.25 -22.73 17.41
CA ILE A 209 6.84 -21.80 16.42
C ILE A 209 7.72 -20.72 17.07
N TYR A 210 7.49 -20.43 18.36
CA TYR A 210 8.28 -19.46 19.10
C TYR A 210 9.38 -20.14 19.89
N TRP A 211 10.53 -19.51 19.92
CA TRP A 211 11.62 -19.90 20.80
C TRP A 211 11.32 -19.37 22.21
N GLU A 212 11.23 -20.28 23.22
CA GLU A 212 11.13 -19.94 24.64
C GLU A 212 12.51 -19.96 25.32
#